data_35d4ba27d2ca8d15a88dc50bb5e27efa
#
_entry.id   35d4ba27d2ca8d15a88dc50bb5e27efa
#
_cell.length_a   1.000
_cell.length_b   1.000
_cell.length_c   1.000
_cell.angle_alpha   90.00
_cell.angle_beta   90.00
_cell.angle_gamma   90.00
#
_symmetry.space_group_name_H-M   'P 1'
#
loop_
_entity.id
_entity.type
_entity.pdbx_description
1 polymer ?
#
loop_
_entity_poly.entity_id
_entity_poly.type
_entity_poly.pdbx_seq_one_letter_code
_entity_poly.pdbx_strand_id
1 'polypeptide(L)'
;MTRCYLFRELHLHNNYLRVLPYELGKLFHLQMLGLQGNPLSKEMLSIYNDNNGTAKLLTYMLDNLQVTATLPPQRPWIPLTRPNRSRPTCIFTVMCYNVLCDKYATRQMYGYCPSWALEWDYRKKGILDEIRHYSADIISLQEVETDQFYNFFLPELKQDGYDGIFSPKSRAKTMSESERKYVDGCAIFFRSAKFSLVKEHLIEFNQLAMANSEGSDNMLNRVMPKDNIGLAALIKTKEAAWENGIPTDSSMLGQPILVCTAHIHWDPEFCDVKLIQTMMLSNELRTILDDSARTLRLAGQRDNVQLLLCGDFNSLPDSGVVEFLSSGRVPADHRDFKELGYATSLRRMPSSEREFTHNFKLASAYSEDIMPYTNYTFDFKGIIDYIFYSKQSMTPLGLLGPLSQDWFREHKVVGCPHPHIPSDHFPLLVELEMCPSASGNSNGLIGRR
;
A
#
# COMPACT_ATOMS: atom_id res chain seq x y z
N MET A 1 -22.91 -21.09 -7.79
CA MET A 1 -21.58 -21.60 -8.21
C MET A 1 -20.45 -21.28 -7.21
N THR A 2 -20.58 -20.33 -6.32
CA THR A 2 -19.57 -19.99 -5.30
C THR A 2 -19.23 -21.10 -4.30
N ARG A 3 -20.08 -22.11 -4.14
CA ARG A 3 -19.87 -23.21 -3.17
C ARG A 3 -18.87 -24.28 -3.63
N CYS A 4 -18.60 -24.40 -4.92
CA CYS A 4 -17.69 -25.45 -5.44
C CYS A 4 -16.22 -25.19 -5.09
N TYR A 5 -15.80 -23.94 -4.93
CA TYR A 5 -14.41 -23.60 -4.56
C TYR A 5 -14.00 -24.05 -3.16
N LEU A 6 -14.99 -24.39 -2.30
CA LEU A 6 -14.75 -24.80 -0.92
C LEU A 6 -14.61 -26.34 -0.75
N PHE A 7 -14.76 -27.10 -1.82
CA PHE A 7 -14.57 -28.54 -1.74
C PHE A 7 -13.15 -28.89 -1.36
N ARG A 8 -13.01 -29.77 -0.37
CA ARG A 8 -11.72 -30.28 0.09
C ARG A 8 -11.43 -31.69 -0.44
N GLU A 9 -12.47 -32.42 -0.75
CA GLU A 9 -12.40 -33.79 -1.25
C GLU A 9 -13.34 -33.99 -2.43
N LEU A 10 -12.86 -34.69 -3.46
CA LEU A 10 -13.65 -35.12 -4.61
C LEU A 10 -13.25 -36.55 -4.97
N HIS A 11 -14.20 -37.48 -4.82
CA HIS A 11 -13.99 -38.90 -5.06
C HIS A 11 -14.63 -39.32 -6.38
N LEU A 12 -13.83 -39.63 -7.37
CA LEU A 12 -14.25 -40.06 -8.71
C LEU A 12 -13.67 -41.44 -9.09
N HIS A 13 -13.29 -42.24 -8.08
CA HIS A 13 -12.69 -43.56 -8.28
C HIS A 13 -13.58 -44.50 -9.11
N ASN A 14 -12.95 -45.42 -9.86
CA ASN A 14 -13.60 -46.51 -10.55
C ASN A 14 -14.77 -46.07 -11.43
N ASN A 15 -14.57 -45.03 -12.22
CA ASN A 15 -15.46 -44.55 -13.26
C ASN A 15 -14.81 -44.77 -14.63
N TYR A 16 -15.46 -44.30 -15.67
CA TYR A 16 -14.99 -44.40 -17.05
C TYR A 16 -14.46 -43.05 -17.59
N LEU A 17 -13.87 -42.24 -16.72
CA LEU A 17 -13.36 -40.93 -17.08
C LEU A 17 -12.08 -41.10 -17.93
N ARG A 18 -12.13 -40.58 -19.14
CA ARG A 18 -11.01 -40.56 -20.07
C ARG A 18 -10.34 -39.19 -20.14
N VAL A 19 -11.11 -38.16 -19.93
CA VAL A 19 -10.71 -36.76 -20.01
C VAL A 19 -11.26 -36.03 -18.78
N LEU A 20 -10.45 -35.18 -18.19
CA LEU A 20 -10.86 -34.25 -17.13
C LEU A 20 -10.98 -32.84 -17.72
N PRO A 21 -12.03 -32.08 -17.36
CA PRO A 21 -12.12 -30.67 -17.77
C PRO A 21 -11.03 -29.86 -17.06
N TYR A 22 -10.32 -29.01 -17.79
CA TYR A 22 -9.26 -28.18 -17.21
C TYR A 22 -9.79 -27.21 -16.15
N GLU A 23 -11.08 -26.89 -16.17
CA GLU A 23 -11.79 -26.13 -15.15
C GLU A 23 -11.71 -26.75 -13.75
N LEU A 24 -11.40 -28.04 -13.65
CA LEU A 24 -11.15 -28.70 -12.37
C LEU A 24 -10.00 -28.04 -11.60
N GLY A 25 -9.04 -27.44 -12.30
CA GLY A 25 -7.95 -26.65 -11.71
C GLY A 25 -8.41 -25.45 -10.91
N LYS A 26 -9.66 -24.98 -11.11
CA LYS A 26 -10.26 -23.90 -10.32
C LYS A 26 -10.65 -24.34 -8.91
N LEU A 27 -10.68 -25.64 -8.63
CA LEU A 27 -10.95 -26.18 -7.29
C LEU A 27 -9.69 -26.20 -6.44
N PHE A 28 -9.06 -25.07 -6.26
CA PHE A 28 -7.74 -24.91 -5.64
C PHE A 28 -7.68 -25.27 -4.14
N HIS A 29 -8.84 -25.45 -3.49
CA HIS A 29 -8.92 -25.91 -2.10
C HIS A 29 -8.98 -27.44 -1.95
N LEU A 30 -9.04 -28.20 -3.05
CA LEU A 30 -9.03 -29.64 -2.97
C LEU A 30 -7.73 -30.17 -2.35
N GLN A 31 -7.88 -30.95 -1.30
CA GLN A 31 -6.81 -31.68 -0.62
C GLN A 31 -6.71 -33.12 -1.11
N MET A 32 -7.85 -33.67 -1.48
CA MET A 32 -7.95 -35.03 -2.01
C MET A 32 -8.77 -35.05 -3.30
N LEU A 33 -8.16 -35.61 -4.35
CA LEU A 33 -8.82 -35.93 -5.60
C LEU A 33 -8.62 -37.40 -5.90
N GLY A 34 -9.70 -38.19 -5.79
CA GLY A 34 -9.66 -39.63 -6.03
C GLY A 34 -9.95 -39.94 -7.49
N LEU A 35 -8.95 -40.37 -8.25
CA LEU A 35 -9.04 -40.67 -9.68
C LEU A 35 -8.66 -42.11 -10.04
N GLN A 36 -8.30 -42.94 -9.07
CA GLN A 36 -7.92 -44.34 -9.33
C GLN A 36 -9.01 -45.12 -10.06
N GLY A 37 -8.63 -46.01 -10.93
CA GLY A 37 -9.54 -46.87 -11.68
C GLY A 37 -10.26 -46.16 -12.85
N ASN A 38 -9.77 -45.02 -13.29
CA ASN A 38 -10.26 -44.34 -14.49
C ASN A 38 -9.25 -44.47 -15.65
N PRO A 39 -9.70 -44.64 -16.89
CA PRO A 39 -8.84 -44.77 -18.07
C PRO A 39 -8.36 -43.37 -18.56
N LEU A 40 -7.66 -42.62 -17.70
CA LEU A 40 -7.08 -41.34 -18.00
C LEU A 40 -5.83 -41.49 -18.90
N SER A 41 -5.43 -40.39 -19.54
CA SER A 41 -4.20 -40.33 -20.32
C SER A 41 -2.96 -40.62 -19.46
N LYS A 42 -1.91 -41.15 -20.09
CA LYS A 42 -0.64 -41.43 -19.40
C LYS A 42 -0.03 -40.21 -18.77
N GLU A 43 -0.17 -39.05 -19.42
CA GLU A 43 0.31 -37.78 -18.92
C GLU A 43 -0.40 -37.37 -17.61
N MET A 44 -1.72 -37.41 -17.59
CA MET A 44 -2.52 -37.14 -16.40
C MET A 44 -2.23 -38.08 -15.24
N LEU A 45 -2.12 -39.38 -15.54
CA LEU A 45 -1.79 -40.38 -14.54
C LEU A 45 -0.37 -40.21 -13.99
N SER A 46 0.59 -39.82 -14.82
CA SER A 46 1.97 -39.54 -14.37
C SER A 46 2.01 -38.36 -13.37
N ILE A 47 1.30 -37.29 -13.64
CA ILE A 47 1.19 -36.13 -12.73
C ILE A 47 0.45 -36.54 -11.46
N TYR A 48 -0.67 -37.24 -11.59
CA TYR A 48 -1.50 -37.65 -10.45
C TYR A 48 -0.81 -38.61 -9.48
N ASN A 49 -0.03 -39.53 -10.01
CA ASN A 49 0.68 -40.54 -9.21
C ASN A 49 2.00 -40.04 -8.61
N ASP A 50 2.39 -38.81 -8.93
CA ASP A 50 3.60 -38.20 -8.34
C ASP A 50 3.35 -37.77 -6.89
N ASN A 51 4.43 -37.45 -6.18
CA ASN A 51 4.34 -36.88 -4.84
C ASN A 51 3.56 -35.57 -4.89
N ASN A 52 2.58 -35.39 -4.01
CA ASN A 52 1.60 -34.30 -4.04
C ASN A 52 0.80 -34.20 -5.35
N GLY A 53 0.43 -35.35 -5.91
CA GLY A 53 -0.20 -35.45 -7.23
C GLY A 53 -1.47 -34.66 -7.40
N THR A 54 -2.33 -34.58 -6.37
CA THR A 54 -3.54 -33.73 -6.41
C THR A 54 -3.19 -32.26 -6.66
N ALA A 55 -2.29 -31.69 -5.88
CA ALA A 55 -1.89 -30.28 -6.04
C ALA A 55 -1.21 -30.02 -7.39
N LYS A 56 -0.31 -30.94 -7.80
CA LYS A 56 0.38 -30.83 -9.10
C LYS A 56 -0.59 -30.91 -10.28
N LEU A 57 -1.55 -31.83 -10.22
CA LEU A 57 -2.54 -31.98 -11.29
C LEU A 57 -3.45 -30.75 -11.39
N LEU A 58 -3.95 -30.23 -10.27
CA LEU A 58 -4.77 -29.02 -10.26
C LEU A 58 -4.00 -27.81 -10.79
N THR A 59 -2.72 -27.67 -10.43
CA THR A 59 -1.85 -26.62 -10.96
C THR A 59 -1.68 -26.76 -12.47
N TYR A 60 -1.37 -27.96 -12.95
CA TYR A 60 -1.22 -28.24 -14.37
C TYR A 60 -2.48 -27.87 -15.16
N MET A 61 -3.64 -28.26 -14.64
CA MET A 61 -4.92 -27.98 -15.29
C MET A 61 -5.24 -26.51 -15.34
N LEU A 62 -5.03 -25.79 -14.25
CA LEU A 62 -5.26 -24.34 -14.18
C LEU A 62 -4.28 -23.60 -15.11
N ASP A 63 -3.02 -24.00 -15.15
CA ASP A 63 -1.99 -23.36 -15.98
C ASP A 63 -2.25 -23.54 -17.48
N ASN A 64 -2.91 -24.63 -17.86
CA ASN A 64 -3.27 -24.95 -19.25
C ASN A 64 -4.71 -24.56 -19.61
N LEU A 65 -5.48 -24.05 -18.65
CA LEU A 65 -6.82 -23.54 -18.91
C LEU A 65 -6.74 -22.24 -19.72
N GLN A 66 -7.49 -22.16 -20.80
CA GLN A 66 -7.57 -20.94 -21.61
C GLN A 66 -8.14 -19.78 -20.79
N VAL A 67 -7.45 -18.65 -20.83
CA VAL A 67 -7.95 -17.40 -20.25
C VAL A 67 -9.00 -16.81 -21.19
N THR A 68 -10.27 -16.92 -20.81
CA THR A 68 -11.39 -16.43 -21.62
C THR A 68 -11.82 -15.00 -21.23
N ALA A 69 -11.39 -14.52 -20.06
CA ALA A 69 -11.69 -13.18 -19.61
C ALA A 69 -11.05 -12.13 -20.54
N THR A 70 -11.84 -11.15 -20.94
CA THR A 70 -11.34 -9.97 -21.64
C THR A 70 -10.58 -9.07 -20.66
N LEU A 71 -9.84 -8.11 -21.18
CA LEU A 71 -9.24 -7.08 -20.35
C LEU A 71 -10.33 -6.33 -19.57
N PRO A 72 -10.08 -5.98 -18.29
CA PRO A 72 -11.04 -5.18 -17.54
C PRO A 72 -11.21 -3.81 -18.21
N PRO A 73 -12.43 -3.24 -18.14
CA PRO A 73 -12.66 -1.88 -18.61
C PRO A 73 -11.76 -0.86 -17.90
N GLN A 74 -11.52 0.25 -18.55
CA GLN A 74 -10.82 1.39 -17.93
C GLN A 74 -11.54 1.82 -16.65
N ARG A 75 -10.77 2.03 -15.61
CA ARG A 75 -11.30 2.56 -14.33
C ARG A 75 -11.75 4.01 -14.54
N PRO A 76 -12.94 4.41 -14.03
CA PRO A 76 -13.44 5.77 -14.24
C PRO A 76 -12.61 6.77 -13.43
N TRP A 77 -12.43 7.97 -14.00
CA TRP A 77 -11.96 9.13 -13.25
C TRP A 77 -13.14 9.83 -12.60
N ILE A 78 -13.08 10.05 -11.29
CA ILE A 78 -14.14 10.68 -10.51
C ILE A 78 -13.71 12.10 -10.19
N PRO A 79 -14.30 13.14 -10.82
CA PRO A 79 -14.01 14.53 -10.49
C PRO A 79 -14.66 14.89 -9.13
N LEU A 80 -13.93 15.60 -8.29
CA LEU A 80 -14.37 16.01 -6.95
C LEU A 80 -14.55 17.51 -6.84
N THR A 81 -13.52 18.28 -7.20
CA THR A 81 -13.48 19.72 -7.06
C THR A 81 -12.83 20.35 -8.28
N ARG A 82 -13.28 21.53 -8.67
CA ARG A 82 -12.63 22.29 -9.74
C ARG A 82 -11.39 23.01 -9.21
N PRO A 83 -10.28 23.05 -9.97
CA PRO A 83 -9.09 23.76 -9.56
C PRO A 83 -9.34 25.26 -9.46
N ASN A 84 -8.70 25.92 -8.50
CA ASN A 84 -8.71 27.37 -8.37
C ASN A 84 -7.73 27.96 -9.39
N ARG A 85 -8.25 28.63 -10.42
CA ARG A 85 -7.46 29.26 -11.49
C ARG A 85 -7.14 30.75 -11.24
N SER A 86 -7.54 31.30 -10.11
CA SER A 86 -7.35 32.73 -9.81
C SER A 86 -5.96 33.07 -9.27
N ARG A 87 -5.18 32.07 -8.89
CA ARG A 87 -3.83 32.21 -8.31
C ARG A 87 -2.94 31.04 -8.68
N PRO A 88 -1.60 31.19 -8.60
CA PRO A 88 -0.69 30.07 -8.75
C PRO A 88 -1.00 28.97 -7.73
N THR A 89 -1.15 27.73 -8.22
CA THR A 89 -1.39 26.55 -7.40
C THR A 89 -0.49 25.42 -7.86
N CYS A 90 -0.10 24.55 -6.94
CA CYS A 90 0.65 23.35 -7.25
C CYS A 90 -0.33 22.20 -7.45
N ILE A 91 -0.37 21.63 -8.65
CA ILE A 91 -1.23 20.48 -8.98
C ILE A 91 -0.35 19.29 -9.31
N PHE A 92 -0.58 18.18 -8.64
CA PHE A 92 0.16 16.96 -8.84
C PHE A 92 -0.68 15.73 -8.49
N THR A 93 -0.32 14.60 -9.08
CA THR A 93 -0.97 13.31 -8.85
C THR A 93 -0.14 12.43 -7.94
N VAL A 94 -0.81 11.68 -7.09
CA VAL A 94 -0.19 10.76 -6.12
C VAL A 94 -0.79 9.36 -6.28
N MET A 95 0.08 8.38 -6.47
CA MET A 95 -0.28 6.96 -6.52
C MET A 95 0.20 6.25 -5.25
N CYS A 96 -0.63 5.34 -4.74
CA CYS A 96 -0.27 4.37 -3.71
C CYS A 96 -0.56 2.97 -4.21
N TYR A 97 0.46 2.09 -4.24
CA TYR A 97 0.32 0.77 -4.84
C TYR A 97 1.20 -0.27 -4.15
N ASN A 98 0.59 -1.26 -3.52
CA ASN A 98 1.25 -2.48 -3.11
C ASN A 98 1.36 -3.41 -4.33
N VAL A 99 2.57 -3.66 -4.81
CA VAL A 99 2.81 -4.37 -6.07
C VAL A 99 2.86 -5.88 -5.93
N LEU A 100 2.73 -6.40 -4.74
CA LEU A 100 2.90 -7.81 -4.38
C LEU A 100 4.28 -8.33 -4.79
N CYS A 101 5.19 -8.48 -3.83
CA CYS A 101 6.52 -8.97 -4.12
C CYS A 101 6.52 -10.46 -4.53
N ASP A 102 7.53 -10.86 -5.29
CA ASP A 102 7.65 -12.22 -5.82
C ASP A 102 7.60 -13.28 -4.71
N LYS A 103 8.28 -13.03 -3.60
CA LYS A 103 8.34 -13.95 -2.46
C LYS A 103 6.96 -14.33 -1.91
N TYR A 104 6.01 -13.40 -1.91
CA TYR A 104 4.66 -13.62 -1.37
C TYR A 104 3.64 -14.05 -2.44
N ALA A 105 3.98 -13.93 -3.71
CA ALA A 105 3.14 -14.36 -4.84
C ALA A 105 3.22 -15.87 -5.06
N THR A 106 2.81 -16.63 -4.06
CA THR A 106 2.91 -18.10 -4.07
C THR A 106 1.58 -18.75 -4.47
N ARG A 107 1.65 -19.94 -5.03
CA ARG A 107 0.46 -20.73 -5.31
C ARG A 107 -0.32 -21.10 -4.04
N GLN A 108 0.36 -21.28 -2.94
CA GLN A 108 -0.29 -21.57 -1.65
C GLN A 108 -1.25 -20.45 -1.24
N MET A 109 -0.85 -19.19 -1.45
CA MET A 109 -1.66 -18.02 -1.14
C MET A 109 -2.69 -17.69 -2.24
N TYR A 110 -2.35 -17.93 -3.50
CA TYR A 110 -3.11 -17.49 -4.67
C TYR A 110 -3.40 -18.67 -5.63
N GLY A 111 -3.87 -19.79 -5.08
CA GLY A 111 -4.14 -21.02 -5.83
C GLY A 111 -5.20 -20.89 -6.94
N TYR A 112 -5.99 -19.85 -6.92
CA TYR A 112 -6.94 -19.50 -7.97
C TYR A 112 -6.31 -18.84 -9.21
N CYS A 113 -5.05 -18.41 -9.11
CA CYS A 113 -4.30 -17.78 -10.19
C CYS A 113 -3.38 -18.81 -10.86
N PRO A 114 -3.31 -18.86 -12.20
CA PRO A 114 -2.32 -19.70 -12.86
C PRO A 114 -0.90 -19.36 -12.40
N SER A 115 -0.05 -20.36 -12.25
CA SER A 115 1.31 -20.18 -11.73
C SER A 115 2.16 -19.25 -12.61
N TRP A 116 1.99 -19.30 -13.94
CA TRP A 116 2.68 -18.42 -14.87
C TRP A 116 2.29 -16.94 -14.72
N ALA A 117 1.05 -16.67 -14.25
CA ALA A 117 0.57 -15.31 -13.97
C ALA A 117 1.00 -14.80 -12.58
N LEU A 118 1.50 -15.68 -11.70
CA LEU A 118 2.10 -15.30 -10.40
C LEU A 118 3.59 -14.97 -10.52
N GLU A 119 4.26 -15.44 -11.57
CA GLU A 119 5.69 -15.23 -11.77
C GLU A 119 6.01 -13.73 -11.93
N TRP A 120 7.10 -13.30 -11.31
CA TRP A 120 7.52 -11.91 -11.33
C TRP A 120 7.77 -11.39 -12.75
N ASP A 121 8.42 -12.19 -13.59
CA ASP A 121 8.71 -11.80 -14.98
C ASP A 121 7.45 -11.53 -15.82
N TYR A 122 6.34 -12.16 -15.48
CA TYR A 122 5.03 -11.85 -16.06
C TYR A 122 4.39 -10.62 -15.41
N ARG A 123 4.29 -10.59 -14.07
CA ARG A 123 3.59 -9.55 -13.32
C ARG A 123 4.25 -8.17 -13.41
N LYS A 124 5.58 -8.12 -13.38
CA LYS A 124 6.33 -6.85 -13.44
C LYS A 124 5.96 -6.01 -14.67
N LYS A 125 5.67 -6.64 -15.80
CA LYS A 125 5.25 -5.94 -17.02
C LYS A 125 3.90 -5.25 -16.82
N GLY A 126 2.92 -5.95 -16.29
CA GLY A 126 1.61 -5.40 -15.99
C GLY A 126 1.66 -4.30 -14.93
N ILE A 127 2.49 -4.45 -13.90
CA ILE A 127 2.70 -3.42 -12.87
C ILE A 127 3.29 -2.16 -13.48
N LEU A 128 4.34 -2.29 -14.28
CA LEU A 128 4.99 -1.15 -14.94
C LEU A 128 4.05 -0.47 -15.93
N ASP A 129 3.27 -1.24 -16.67
CA ASP A 129 2.26 -0.71 -17.62
C ASP A 129 1.20 0.11 -16.87
N GLU A 130 0.71 -0.34 -15.71
CA GLU A 130 -0.21 0.44 -14.88
C GLU A 130 0.44 1.73 -14.38
N ILE A 131 1.66 1.68 -13.86
CA ILE A 131 2.39 2.85 -13.38
C ILE A 131 2.57 3.87 -14.50
N ARG A 132 2.97 3.42 -15.68
CA ARG A 132 3.15 4.28 -16.85
C ARG A 132 1.84 4.84 -17.40
N HIS A 133 0.79 4.03 -17.39
CA HIS A 133 -0.54 4.44 -17.86
C HIS A 133 -1.09 5.61 -17.04
N TYR A 134 -1.01 5.53 -15.71
CA TYR A 134 -1.50 6.58 -14.83
C TYR A 134 -0.53 7.76 -14.68
N SER A 135 0.74 7.55 -14.90
CA SER A 135 1.77 8.61 -14.96
C SER A 135 1.71 9.59 -13.79
N ALA A 136 1.59 9.08 -12.56
CA ALA A 136 1.53 9.91 -11.37
C ALA A 136 2.82 10.70 -11.15
N ASP A 137 2.72 11.87 -10.53
CA ASP A 137 3.87 12.71 -10.22
C ASP A 137 4.64 12.21 -9.00
N ILE A 138 3.94 11.61 -8.04
CA ILE A 138 4.51 10.97 -6.84
C ILE A 138 3.94 9.56 -6.76
N ILE A 139 4.81 8.56 -6.56
CA ILE A 139 4.46 7.15 -6.54
C ILE A 139 4.99 6.53 -5.26
N SER A 140 4.08 5.98 -4.46
CA SER A 140 4.38 5.24 -3.24
C SER A 140 4.12 3.75 -3.47
N LEU A 141 5.16 2.93 -3.34
CA LEU A 141 5.07 1.49 -3.56
C LEU A 141 5.41 0.72 -2.30
N GLN A 142 4.69 -0.37 -2.07
CA GLN A 142 4.96 -1.34 -1.01
C GLN A 142 5.20 -2.72 -1.61
N GLU A 143 5.84 -3.59 -0.84
CA GLU A 143 6.28 -4.92 -1.27
C GLU A 143 7.19 -4.90 -2.51
N VAL A 144 8.12 -3.97 -2.53
CA VAL A 144 9.19 -3.91 -3.53
C VAL A 144 10.41 -4.65 -2.98
N GLU A 145 10.84 -5.72 -3.63
CA GLU A 145 12.08 -6.40 -3.24
C GLU A 145 13.30 -5.54 -3.58
N THR A 146 14.32 -5.62 -2.76
CA THR A 146 15.55 -4.83 -2.91
C THR A 146 16.15 -4.94 -4.32
N ASP A 147 16.30 -6.17 -4.81
CA ASP A 147 16.82 -6.42 -6.16
C ASP A 147 15.91 -5.84 -7.25
N GLN A 148 14.61 -5.94 -7.08
CA GLN A 148 13.63 -5.41 -8.03
C GLN A 148 13.62 -3.88 -8.06
N PHE A 149 13.88 -3.23 -6.92
CA PHE A 149 14.02 -1.78 -6.89
C PHE A 149 15.23 -1.32 -7.74
N TYR A 150 16.41 -1.86 -7.46
CA TYR A 150 17.64 -1.40 -8.09
C TYR A 150 17.79 -1.84 -9.55
N ASN A 151 17.30 -3.02 -9.91
CA ASN A 151 17.52 -3.61 -11.23
C ASN A 151 16.31 -3.50 -12.16
N PHE A 152 15.14 -3.10 -11.66
CA PHE A 152 13.93 -2.98 -12.46
C PHE A 152 13.23 -1.62 -12.30
N PHE A 153 12.63 -1.34 -11.15
CA PHE A 153 11.84 -0.11 -10.98
C PHE A 153 12.64 1.16 -11.16
N LEU A 154 13.79 1.27 -10.52
CA LEU A 154 14.60 2.49 -10.59
C LEU A 154 15.12 2.77 -12.00
N PRO A 155 15.74 1.82 -12.72
CA PRO A 155 16.20 2.06 -14.09
C PRO A 155 15.05 2.43 -15.05
N GLU A 156 13.93 1.69 -14.99
CA GLU A 156 12.78 1.91 -15.87
C GLU A 156 12.14 3.28 -15.61
N LEU A 157 11.89 3.61 -14.35
CA LEU A 157 11.25 4.88 -14.00
C LEU A 157 12.18 6.09 -14.15
N LYS A 158 13.50 5.91 -14.03
CA LYS A 158 14.45 6.98 -14.41
C LYS A 158 14.35 7.36 -15.87
N GLN A 159 14.17 6.39 -16.77
CA GLN A 159 13.95 6.67 -18.18
C GLN A 159 12.66 7.49 -18.40
N ASP A 160 11.67 7.31 -17.55
CA ASP A 160 10.38 8.01 -17.61
C ASP A 160 10.40 9.36 -16.86
N GLY A 161 11.55 9.82 -16.38
CA GLY A 161 11.73 11.12 -15.73
C GLY A 161 11.49 11.12 -14.23
N TYR A 162 11.56 9.97 -13.57
CA TYR A 162 11.48 9.86 -12.11
C TYR A 162 12.85 9.71 -11.47
N ASP A 163 12.93 10.13 -10.22
CA ASP A 163 13.95 9.68 -9.29
C ASP A 163 13.25 8.98 -8.12
N GLY A 164 13.99 8.21 -7.33
CA GLY A 164 13.38 7.40 -6.29
C GLY A 164 14.30 7.06 -5.14
N ILE A 165 13.66 6.74 -4.01
CA ILE A 165 14.31 6.24 -2.80
C ILE A 165 13.67 4.92 -2.39
N PHE A 166 14.42 4.11 -1.66
CA PHE A 166 14.00 2.77 -1.23
C PHE A 166 14.58 2.42 0.14
N SER A 167 13.83 1.66 0.92
CA SER A 167 14.36 0.97 2.09
C SER A 167 13.72 -0.40 2.23
N PRO A 168 14.52 -1.46 2.46
CA PRO A 168 14.01 -2.77 2.83
C PRO A 168 13.52 -2.77 4.28
N LYS A 169 12.70 -3.75 4.63
CA LYS A 169 12.35 -4.05 6.02
C LYS A 169 13.60 -4.29 6.87
N SER A 170 13.49 -4.01 8.16
CA SER A 170 14.64 -3.95 9.08
C SER A 170 15.46 -5.24 9.16
N ARG A 171 14.86 -6.42 8.92
CA ARG A 171 15.59 -7.70 8.93
C ARG A 171 16.73 -7.76 7.92
N ALA A 172 16.70 -6.94 6.87
CA ALA A 172 17.77 -6.90 5.87
C ALA A 172 19.13 -6.55 6.48
N LYS A 173 19.17 -5.79 7.58
CA LYS A 173 20.41 -5.37 8.25
C LYS A 173 21.21 -6.53 8.84
N THR A 174 20.54 -7.63 9.17
CA THR A 174 21.16 -8.81 9.81
C THR A 174 21.31 -9.98 8.86
N MET A 175 20.91 -9.84 7.61
CA MET A 175 20.97 -10.88 6.60
C MET A 175 22.24 -10.76 5.75
N SER A 176 22.67 -11.88 5.17
CA SER A 176 23.75 -11.92 4.19
C SER A 176 23.39 -11.09 2.94
N GLU A 177 24.41 -10.68 2.18
CA GLU A 177 24.19 -9.93 0.95
C GLU A 177 23.32 -10.69 -0.07
N SER A 178 23.50 -12.01 -0.18
CA SER A 178 22.70 -12.85 -1.07
C SER A 178 21.24 -13.01 -0.67
N GLU A 179 20.94 -12.97 0.64
CA GLU A 179 19.57 -13.05 1.16
C GLU A 179 18.87 -11.70 1.17
N ARG A 180 19.61 -10.64 1.49
CA ARG A 180 19.14 -9.26 1.59
C ARG A 180 18.44 -8.76 0.34
N LYS A 181 18.88 -9.19 -0.83
CA LYS A 181 18.31 -8.79 -2.12
C LYS A 181 16.85 -9.21 -2.31
N TYR A 182 16.37 -10.21 -1.56
CA TYR A 182 14.99 -10.69 -1.59
C TYR A 182 14.10 -10.07 -0.51
N VAL A 183 14.65 -9.22 0.35
CA VAL A 183 13.85 -8.52 1.37
C VAL A 183 13.08 -7.40 0.69
N ASP A 184 11.77 -7.43 0.88
CA ASP A 184 10.88 -6.37 0.40
C ASP A 184 10.89 -5.14 1.32
N GLY A 185 10.48 -4.03 0.76
CA GLY A 185 10.36 -2.77 1.47
C GLY A 185 9.49 -1.78 0.75
N CYS A 186 9.70 -0.52 1.07
CA CYS A 186 8.94 0.61 0.53
C CYS A 186 9.80 1.45 -0.40
N ALA A 187 9.17 1.99 -1.45
CA ALA A 187 9.80 2.91 -2.40
C ALA A 187 8.93 4.15 -2.59
N ILE A 188 9.57 5.28 -2.81
CA ILE A 188 8.93 6.52 -3.22
C ILE A 188 9.63 7.01 -4.48
N PHE A 189 8.85 7.23 -5.54
CA PHE A 189 9.29 7.86 -6.77
C PHE A 189 8.63 9.22 -6.92
N PHE A 190 9.34 10.16 -7.46
CA PHE A 190 8.84 11.51 -7.75
C PHE A 190 9.36 11.99 -9.08
N ARG A 191 8.54 12.76 -9.79
CA ARG A 191 8.90 13.31 -11.09
C ARG A 191 9.96 14.41 -10.92
N SER A 192 11.15 14.18 -11.46
CA SER A 192 12.33 15.06 -11.28
C SER A 192 12.13 16.46 -11.87
N ALA A 193 11.26 16.59 -12.89
CA ALA A 193 10.93 17.90 -13.46
C ALA A 193 10.11 18.79 -12.52
N LYS A 194 9.34 18.18 -11.61
CA LYS A 194 8.41 18.87 -10.69
C LYS A 194 8.93 18.99 -9.27
N PHE A 195 9.79 18.06 -8.84
CA PHE A 195 10.26 17.97 -7.45
C PHE A 195 11.76 17.71 -7.37
N SER A 196 12.35 18.17 -6.28
CA SER A 196 13.72 17.83 -5.88
C SER A 196 13.75 17.23 -4.49
N LEU A 197 14.57 16.20 -4.30
CA LEU A 197 14.77 15.55 -3.00
C LEU A 197 15.68 16.43 -2.12
N VAL A 198 15.24 16.69 -0.90
CA VAL A 198 16.03 17.40 0.12
C VAL A 198 16.68 16.41 1.08
N LYS A 199 15.87 15.49 1.61
CA LYS A 199 16.34 14.50 2.59
C LYS A 199 15.42 13.29 2.61
N GLU A 200 15.97 12.11 2.87
CA GLU A 200 15.21 10.89 3.14
C GLU A 200 15.30 10.49 4.61
N HIS A 201 14.23 9.85 5.10
CA HIS A 201 14.13 9.38 6.48
C HIS A 201 13.62 7.94 6.49
N LEU A 202 14.28 7.08 7.26
CA LEU A 202 13.83 5.72 7.52
C LEU A 202 13.17 5.66 8.90
N ILE A 203 12.00 5.06 8.97
CA ILE A 203 11.25 4.84 10.21
C ILE A 203 11.19 3.34 10.46
N GLU A 204 11.88 2.89 11.52
CA GLU A 204 11.97 1.49 11.89
C GLU A 204 11.12 1.22 13.14
N PHE A 205 9.98 0.56 12.95
CA PHE A 205 9.03 0.35 14.05
C PHE A 205 9.59 -0.57 15.14
N ASN A 206 10.43 -1.54 14.81
CA ASN A 206 11.08 -2.38 15.80
C ASN A 206 12.03 -1.59 16.71
N GLN A 207 12.76 -0.62 16.18
CA GLN A 207 13.65 0.25 16.95
C GLN A 207 12.83 1.19 17.85
N LEU A 208 11.75 1.75 17.34
CA LEU A 208 10.84 2.59 18.12
C LEU A 208 10.14 1.80 19.23
N ALA A 209 9.75 0.56 18.95
CA ALA A 209 9.18 -0.34 19.96
C ALA A 209 10.19 -0.66 21.07
N MET A 210 11.44 -0.91 20.74
CA MET A 210 12.51 -1.12 21.70
C MET A 210 12.71 0.10 22.61
N ALA A 211 12.72 1.29 22.03
CA ALA A 211 12.86 2.55 22.77
C ALA A 211 11.67 2.84 23.70
N ASN A 212 10.50 2.22 23.46
CA ASN A 212 9.27 2.39 24.24
C ASN A 212 8.86 1.11 24.98
N SER A 213 9.77 0.15 25.20
CA SER A 213 9.45 -1.16 25.77
C SER A 213 9.39 -1.19 27.30
N GLU A 214 9.80 -0.12 27.97
CA GLU A 214 9.90 -0.04 29.41
C GLU A 214 8.57 -0.39 30.10
N GLY A 215 8.58 -1.45 30.89
CA GLY A 215 7.43 -1.88 31.68
C GLY A 215 6.34 -2.61 30.89
N SER A 216 6.63 -3.12 29.69
CA SER A 216 5.66 -3.89 28.91
C SER A 216 6.28 -5.08 28.18
N ASP A 217 5.95 -6.28 28.64
CA ASP A 217 6.32 -7.52 27.96
C ASP A 217 5.65 -7.63 26.57
N ASN A 218 4.45 -7.11 26.42
CA ASN A 218 3.74 -7.14 25.14
C ASN A 218 4.41 -6.26 24.09
N MET A 219 4.97 -5.12 24.47
CA MET A 219 5.76 -4.30 23.55
C MET A 219 6.97 -5.08 23.03
N LEU A 220 7.67 -5.79 23.91
CA LEU A 220 8.85 -6.60 23.55
C LEU A 220 8.49 -7.86 22.76
N ASN A 221 7.39 -8.53 23.10
CA ASN A 221 7.06 -9.84 22.54
C ASN A 221 6.17 -9.76 21.31
N ARG A 222 5.37 -8.70 21.15
CA ARG A 222 4.40 -8.55 20.07
C ARG A 222 4.79 -7.48 19.05
N VAL A 223 5.22 -6.31 19.49
CA VAL A 223 5.51 -5.15 18.61
C VAL A 223 6.95 -5.18 18.11
N MET A 224 7.92 -5.29 19.01
CA MET A 224 9.35 -5.25 18.68
C MET A 224 9.78 -6.33 17.65
N PRO A 225 9.25 -7.58 17.64
CA PRO A 225 9.66 -8.59 16.66
C PRO A 225 9.22 -8.29 15.23
N LYS A 226 8.36 -7.30 15.02
CA LYS A 226 7.85 -6.94 13.69
C LYS A 226 8.80 -5.96 13.03
N ASP A 227 9.28 -6.31 11.85
CA ASP A 227 10.32 -5.58 11.11
C ASP A 227 9.78 -4.58 10.07
N ASN A 228 8.51 -4.25 10.17
CA ASN A 228 7.86 -3.25 9.32
C ASN A 228 8.54 -1.89 9.41
N ILE A 229 8.45 -1.14 8.33
CA ILE A 229 9.06 0.19 8.21
C ILE A 229 8.11 1.22 7.60
N GLY A 230 8.45 2.48 7.83
CA GLY A 230 8.02 3.61 7.03
C GLY A 230 9.23 4.25 6.35
N LEU A 231 9.01 4.87 5.22
CA LEU A 231 10.01 5.62 4.46
C LEU A 231 9.45 6.99 4.14
N ALA A 232 10.23 8.03 4.37
CA ALA A 232 9.80 9.40 4.08
C ALA A 232 10.81 10.14 3.22
N ALA A 233 10.31 10.90 2.26
CA ALA A 233 11.06 11.79 1.39
C ALA A 233 10.61 13.22 1.63
N LEU A 234 11.52 14.07 2.08
CA LEU A 234 11.32 15.52 2.07
C LEU A 234 11.67 16.03 0.69
N ILE A 235 10.68 16.50 -0.05
CA ILE A 235 10.84 17.04 -1.40
C ILE A 235 10.42 18.50 -1.44
N LYS A 236 10.92 19.23 -2.43
CA LYS A 236 10.51 20.62 -2.74
C LYS A 236 9.94 20.69 -4.14
N THR A 237 8.93 21.54 -4.32
CA THR A 237 8.38 21.88 -5.62
C THR A 237 9.38 22.67 -6.49
N LYS A 238 9.36 22.40 -7.79
CA LYS A 238 10.01 23.18 -8.84
C LYS A 238 8.98 23.97 -9.64
N GLU A 239 9.40 24.84 -10.53
CA GLU A 239 8.53 25.66 -11.38
C GLU A 239 7.48 24.83 -12.15
N ALA A 240 7.88 23.69 -12.71
CA ALA A 240 7.00 22.84 -13.49
C ALA A 240 5.83 22.22 -12.71
N ALA A 241 5.87 22.27 -11.37
CA ALA A 241 4.77 21.80 -10.51
C ALA A 241 3.65 22.86 -10.35
N TRP A 242 3.91 24.10 -10.76
CA TRP A 242 2.99 25.22 -10.59
C TRP A 242 2.17 25.49 -11.83
N GLU A 243 0.88 25.71 -11.64
CA GLU A 243 -0.08 26.07 -12.68
C GLU A 243 -0.67 27.48 -12.41
N ASN A 244 -1.21 28.11 -13.46
CA ASN A 244 -1.76 29.47 -13.41
C ASN A 244 -0.75 30.55 -13.00
N GLY A 245 0.50 30.37 -13.42
CA GLY A 245 1.61 31.27 -13.13
C GLY A 245 2.57 30.70 -12.09
N ILE A 246 3.67 31.40 -11.92
CA ILE A 246 4.69 31.08 -10.93
C ILE A 246 4.51 32.05 -9.75
N PRO A 247 4.59 31.56 -8.49
CA PRO A 247 4.55 32.44 -7.33
C PRO A 247 5.63 33.53 -7.43
N THR A 248 5.22 34.75 -7.16
CA THR A 248 6.15 35.90 -7.18
C THR A 248 7.12 35.88 -6.00
N ASP A 249 6.70 35.26 -4.91
CA ASP A 249 7.56 35.02 -3.75
C ASP A 249 8.37 33.72 -3.96
N SER A 250 9.68 33.85 -4.04
CA SER A 250 10.58 32.71 -4.22
C SER A 250 10.49 31.68 -3.08
N SER A 251 10.07 32.09 -1.89
CA SER A 251 9.86 31.18 -0.76
C SER A 251 8.67 30.26 -0.98
N MET A 252 7.68 30.66 -1.77
CA MET A 252 6.52 29.87 -2.11
C MET A 252 6.80 28.86 -3.24
N LEU A 253 7.71 29.20 -4.16
CA LEU A 253 8.08 28.35 -5.29
C LEU A 253 8.63 27.00 -4.82
N GLY A 254 9.51 26.99 -3.83
CA GLY A 254 10.14 25.80 -3.26
C GLY A 254 9.34 25.19 -2.10
N GLN A 255 8.02 25.07 -2.23
CA GLN A 255 7.16 24.53 -1.17
C GLN A 255 7.57 23.11 -0.78
N PRO A 256 7.88 22.85 0.51
CA PRO A 256 8.27 21.53 0.96
C PRO A 256 7.06 20.65 1.20
N ILE A 257 7.23 19.37 0.82
CA ILE A 257 6.27 18.30 1.07
C ILE A 257 7.03 17.12 1.69
N LEU A 258 6.56 16.61 2.81
CA LEU A 258 7.02 15.34 3.35
C LEU A 258 6.11 14.24 2.85
N VAL A 259 6.63 13.38 1.99
CA VAL A 259 5.93 12.19 1.49
C VAL A 259 6.39 11.00 2.30
N CYS A 260 5.47 10.35 3.00
CA CYS A 260 5.74 9.13 3.74
C CYS A 260 4.95 7.98 3.15
N THR A 261 5.60 6.84 2.99
CA THR A 261 4.94 5.56 2.74
C THR A 261 5.18 4.61 3.90
N ALA A 262 4.17 3.83 4.26
CA ALA A 262 4.25 2.83 5.31
C ALA A 262 3.65 1.51 4.86
N HIS A 263 4.22 0.42 5.35
CA HIS A 263 3.63 -0.90 5.25
C HIS A 263 3.55 -1.48 6.66
N ILE A 264 2.35 -1.48 7.22
CA ILE A 264 2.05 -1.89 8.60
C ILE A 264 1.87 -3.41 8.65
N HIS A 265 2.02 -4.00 9.83
CA HIS A 265 1.88 -5.43 10.05
C HIS A 265 0.56 -5.99 9.51
N TRP A 266 0.61 -7.16 8.88
CA TRP A 266 -0.51 -7.72 8.11
C TRP A 266 -1.53 -8.50 8.91
N ASP A 267 -1.12 -9.24 9.95
CA ASP A 267 -1.94 -10.24 10.62
C ASP A 267 -3.11 -9.61 11.38
N PRO A 268 -4.37 -9.99 11.07
CA PRO A 268 -5.56 -9.46 11.75
C PRO A 268 -5.58 -9.68 13.27
N GLU A 269 -4.93 -10.74 13.77
CA GLU A 269 -4.80 -11.02 15.19
C GLU A 269 -3.98 -9.97 15.95
N PHE A 270 -3.19 -9.18 15.25
CA PHE A 270 -2.28 -8.18 15.79
C PHE A 270 -2.79 -6.75 15.59
N CYS A 271 -4.09 -6.52 15.77
CA CYS A 271 -4.66 -5.16 15.67
C CYS A 271 -4.02 -4.17 16.66
N ASP A 272 -3.57 -4.63 17.81
CA ASP A 272 -2.79 -3.86 18.78
C ASP A 272 -1.44 -3.40 18.19
N VAL A 273 -0.73 -4.28 17.54
CA VAL A 273 0.55 -3.99 16.88
C VAL A 273 0.37 -2.96 15.78
N LYS A 274 -0.66 -3.12 14.95
CA LYS A 274 -0.98 -2.17 13.87
C LYS A 274 -1.25 -0.76 14.40
N LEU A 275 -2.05 -0.65 15.44
CA LEU A 275 -2.37 0.64 16.07
C LEU A 275 -1.12 1.28 16.69
N ILE A 276 -0.32 0.51 17.41
CA ILE A 276 0.91 1.02 18.04
C ILE A 276 1.95 1.41 16.99
N GLN A 277 2.13 0.63 15.93
CA GLN A 277 3.01 1.01 14.82
C GLN A 277 2.58 2.34 14.20
N THR A 278 1.27 2.54 14.03
CA THR A 278 0.73 3.79 13.47
C THR A 278 0.91 4.97 14.42
N MET A 279 0.76 4.77 15.72
CA MET A 279 1.03 5.80 16.73
C MET A 279 2.51 6.17 16.76
N MET A 280 3.40 5.20 16.72
CA MET A 280 4.85 5.43 16.62
C MET A 280 5.23 6.14 15.33
N LEU A 281 4.61 5.78 14.21
CA LEU A 281 4.77 6.47 12.93
C LEU A 281 4.40 7.95 13.06
N SER A 282 3.24 8.24 13.62
CA SER A 282 2.75 9.60 13.83
C SER A 282 3.72 10.43 14.70
N ASN A 283 4.21 9.85 15.79
CA ASN A 283 5.16 10.52 16.68
C ASN A 283 6.51 10.79 15.99
N GLU A 284 6.99 9.84 15.21
CA GLU A 284 8.24 9.99 14.44
C GLU A 284 8.09 11.02 13.31
N LEU A 285 6.94 11.04 12.61
CA LEU A 285 6.64 12.05 11.60
C LEU A 285 6.63 13.48 12.18
N ARG A 286 6.16 13.66 13.40
CA ARG A 286 6.26 14.95 14.09
C ARG A 286 7.71 15.37 14.28
N THR A 287 8.56 14.47 14.72
CA THR A 287 10.00 14.71 14.88
C THR A 287 10.66 15.05 13.54
N ILE A 288 10.33 14.31 12.49
CA ILE A 288 10.83 14.55 11.13
C ILE A 288 10.37 15.92 10.60
N LEU A 289 9.12 16.31 10.85
CA LEU A 289 8.60 17.62 10.42
C LEU A 289 9.30 18.77 11.17
N ASP A 290 9.57 18.62 12.45
CA ASP A 290 10.32 19.60 13.25
C ASP A 290 11.78 19.72 12.74
N ASP A 291 12.42 18.61 12.42
CA ASP A 291 13.76 18.58 11.81
C ASP A 291 13.77 19.22 10.41
N SER A 292 12.76 18.92 9.60
CA SER A 292 12.60 19.47 8.26
C SER A 292 12.42 20.99 8.29
N ALA A 293 11.60 21.51 9.21
CA ALA A 293 11.40 22.93 9.38
C ALA A 293 12.70 23.65 9.78
N ARG A 294 13.50 23.03 10.65
CA ARG A 294 14.82 23.56 11.03
C ARG A 294 15.80 23.52 9.86
N THR A 295 15.88 22.40 9.15
CA THR A 295 16.76 22.23 7.99
C THR A 295 16.46 23.25 6.90
N LEU A 296 15.19 23.57 6.68
CA LEU A 296 14.73 24.53 5.68
C LEU A 296 14.70 25.97 6.19
N ARG A 297 15.10 26.20 7.44
CA ARG A 297 15.08 27.52 8.10
C ARG A 297 13.69 28.18 8.07
N LEU A 298 12.65 27.36 8.09
CA LEU A 298 11.26 27.83 8.19
C LEU A 298 11.03 28.24 9.64
N ALA A 299 11.02 29.52 9.96
CA ALA A 299 10.93 30.14 11.28
C ALA A 299 9.93 29.43 12.24
N GLY A 300 10.35 28.30 12.85
CA GLY A 300 9.62 27.59 13.91
C GLY A 300 8.28 26.94 13.52
N GLN A 301 7.94 26.87 12.23
CA GLN A 301 6.62 26.44 11.78
C GLN A 301 6.69 25.15 10.97
N ARG A 302 6.54 24.01 11.67
CA ARG A 302 6.32 22.71 11.02
C ARG A 302 5.10 22.70 10.10
N ASP A 303 4.12 23.57 10.35
CA ASP A 303 2.89 23.69 9.56
C ASP A 303 3.15 24.21 8.12
N ASN A 304 4.35 24.70 7.85
CA ASN A 304 4.79 25.08 6.50
C ASN A 304 5.26 23.89 5.66
N VAL A 305 5.50 22.71 6.27
CA VAL A 305 5.79 21.47 5.56
C VAL A 305 4.51 20.66 5.44
N GLN A 306 4.08 20.41 4.22
CA GLN A 306 2.86 19.65 3.96
C GLN A 306 3.13 18.17 4.07
N LEU A 307 2.17 17.38 4.58
CA LEU A 307 2.30 15.94 4.78
C LEU A 307 1.42 15.17 3.79
N LEU A 308 2.04 14.20 3.11
CA LEU A 308 1.38 13.12 2.38
C LEU A 308 1.74 11.81 3.06
N LEU A 309 0.77 11.06 3.51
CA LEU A 309 0.95 9.76 4.14
C LEU A 309 0.18 8.71 3.35
N CYS A 310 0.92 7.88 2.62
CA CYS A 310 0.36 6.84 1.77
C CYS A 310 0.79 5.48 2.31
N GLY A 311 0.02 4.44 2.04
CA GLY A 311 0.53 3.11 2.33
C GLY A 311 -0.51 2.03 2.42
N ASP A 312 0.02 0.85 2.66
CA ASP A 312 -0.73 -0.33 3.06
C ASP A 312 -0.73 -0.40 4.59
N PHE A 313 -1.83 0.02 5.18
CA PHE A 313 -2.00 0.02 6.65
C PHE A 313 -2.57 -1.28 7.17
N ASN A 314 -2.88 -2.24 6.29
CA ASN A 314 -3.47 -3.52 6.66
C ASN A 314 -4.63 -3.39 7.68
N SER A 315 -5.39 -2.30 7.57
CA SER A 315 -6.39 -1.89 8.54
C SER A 315 -7.64 -1.39 7.84
N LEU A 316 -8.80 -1.92 8.25
CA LEU A 316 -10.09 -1.54 7.71
C LEU A 316 -10.51 -0.13 8.17
N PRO A 317 -11.48 0.51 7.48
CA PRO A 317 -11.94 1.86 7.82
C PRO A 317 -12.47 2.02 9.25
N ASP A 318 -13.02 0.97 9.85
CA ASP A 318 -13.55 0.96 11.22
C ASP A 318 -12.49 0.64 12.29
N SER A 319 -11.23 0.49 11.91
CA SER A 319 -10.12 0.18 12.81
C SER A 319 -9.65 1.38 13.64
N GLY A 320 -8.98 1.09 14.76
CA GLY A 320 -8.30 2.11 15.55
C GLY A 320 -7.21 2.87 14.78
N VAL A 321 -6.55 2.21 13.84
CA VAL A 321 -5.55 2.83 12.94
C VAL A 321 -6.16 3.98 12.14
N VAL A 322 -7.26 3.72 11.46
CA VAL A 322 -7.92 4.73 10.61
C VAL A 322 -8.60 5.80 11.46
N GLU A 323 -9.22 5.43 12.57
CA GLU A 323 -9.76 6.37 13.55
C GLU A 323 -8.69 7.35 14.02
N PHE A 324 -7.53 6.84 14.46
CA PHE A 324 -6.42 7.66 14.93
C PHE A 324 -5.90 8.61 13.85
N LEU A 325 -5.64 8.13 12.64
CA LEU A 325 -5.11 8.95 11.54
C LEU A 325 -6.11 10.02 11.09
N SER A 326 -7.39 9.69 11.01
CA SER A 326 -8.43 10.57 10.47
C SER A 326 -8.91 11.60 11.47
N SER A 327 -9.13 11.19 12.74
CA SER A 327 -9.66 12.07 13.78
C SER A 327 -8.59 12.80 14.59
N GLY A 328 -7.35 12.32 14.55
CA GLY A 328 -6.24 12.82 15.37
C GLY A 328 -6.21 12.29 16.79
N ARG A 329 -7.05 11.29 17.11
CA ARG A 329 -7.16 10.72 18.46
C ARG A 329 -7.70 9.29 18.43
N VAL A 330 -7.36 8.53 19.45
CA VAL A 330 -7.91 7.21 19.73
C VAL A 330 -8.03 7.02 21.24
N PRO A 331 -9.14 6.45 21.74
CA PRO A 331 -9.28 6.16 23.17
C PRO A 331 -8.17 5.23 23.67
N ALA A 332 -7.66 5.49 24.89
CA ALA A 332 -6.62 4.66 25.50
C ALA A 332 -7.10 3.23 25.80
N ASP A 333 -8.41 3.04 25.91
CA ASP A 333 -9.09 1.75 26.09
C ASP A 333 -9.70 1.20 24.80
N HIS A 334 -9.28 1.70 23.63
CA HIS A 334 -9.79 1.19 22.35
C HIS A 334 -9.64 -0.32 22.25
N ARG A 335 -10.66 -0.98 21.71
CA ARG A 335 -10.72 -2.46 21.55
C ARG A 335 -9.48 -3.06 20.88
N ASP A 336 -8.87 -2.33 19.95
CA ASP A 336 -7.70 -2.81 19.20
C ASP A 336 -6.45 -2.96 20.09
N PHE A 337 -6.39 -2.33 21.25
CA PHE A 337 -5.31 -2.59 22.23
C PHE A 337 -5.44 -3.94 22.93
N LYS A 338 -6.56 -4.65 22.80
CA LYS A 338 -6.82 -6.01 23.33
C LYS A 338 -6.60 -6.16 24.84
N GLU A 339 -6.71 -5.07 25.59
CA GLU A 339 -6.48 -5.03 27.06
C GLU A 339 -5.10 -5.59 27.48
N LEU A 340 -4.09 -5.46 26.62
CA LEU A 340 -2.76 -6.05 26.83
C LEU A 340 -1.79 -5.21 27.68
N GLY A 341 -2.27 -4.16 28.36
CA GLY A 341 -1.48 -3.41 29.32
C GLY A 341 -0.37 -2.55 28.76
N TYR A 342 -0.61 -1.91 27.62
CA TYR A 342 0.36 -1.02 26.98
C TYR A 342 0.53 0.35 27.63
N ALA A 343 -0.31 0.71 28.59
CA ALA A 343 -0.37 2.06 29.17
C ALA A 343 0.99 2.59 29.67
N THR A 344 1.80 1.72 30.26
CA THR A 344 3.13 2.10 30.77
C THR A 344 4.10 2.45 29.64
N SER A 345 4.14 1.64 28.58
CA SER A 345 5.01 1.86 27.43
C SER A 345 4.59 3.06 26.59
N LEU A 346 3.29 3.34 26.53
CA LEU A 346 2.72 4.40 25.72
C LEU A 346 2.62 5.75 26.44
N ARG A 347 3.04 5.84 27.72
CA ARG A 347 2.97 7.12 28.49
C ARG A 347 3.79 8.26 27.90
N ARG A 348 4.79 7.97 27.06
CA ARG A 348 5.59 8.98 26.34
C ARG A 348 4.96 9.43 25.04
N MET A 349 3.89 8.77 24.60
CA MET A 349 3.15 9.16 23.42
C MET A 349 2.30 10.40 23.72
N PRO A 350 2.08 11.28 22.73
CA PRO A 350 1.17 12.40 22.91
C PRO A 350 -0.21 11.90 23.32
N SER A 351 -0.72 12.46 24.41
CA SER A 351 -2.01 12.05 25.00
C SER A 351 -2.70 13.22 25.67
N SER A 352 -4.01 13.12 25.79
CA SER A 352 -4.84 14.00 26.59
C SER A 352 -5.84 13.15 27.38
N GLU A 353 -5.92 13.35 28.70
CA GLU A 353 -6.80 12.64 29.62
C GLU A 353 -6.83 11.10 29.40
N ARG A 354 -7.69 10.62 28.49
CA ARG A 354 -7.91 9.20 28.21
C ARG A 354 -7.73 8.84 26.75
N GLU A 355 -7.11 9.71 25.96
CA GLU A 355 -6.93 9.51 24.53
C GLU A 355 -5.46 9.70 24.15
N PHE A 356 -4.99 8.88 23.19
CA PHE A 356 -3.76 9.16 22.44
C PHE A 356 -4.08 10.10 21.27
N THR A 357 -3.20 11.06 21.01
CA THR A 357 -3.45 12.13 20.06
C THR A 357 -2.29 12.36 19.10
N HIS A 358 -2.60 12.95 17.97
CA HIS A 358 -1.64 13.63 17.09
C HIS A 358 -2.23 14.95 16.61
N ASN A 359 -1.38 15.88 16.19
CA ASN A 359 -1.78 17.21 15.80
C ASN A 359 -1.84 17.43 14.28
N PHE A 360 -1.73 16.37 13.49
CA PHE A 360 -1.86 16.47 12.05
C PHE A 360 -3.32 16.68 11.66
N LYS A 361 -3.54 17.55 10.68
CA LYS A 361 -4.85 17.79 10.09
C LYS A 361 -4.95 16.99 8.80
N LEU A 362 -5.12 15.68 8.93
CA LEU A 362 -5.20 14.77 7.81
C LEU A 362 -6.63 14.47 7.37
N ALA A 363 -6.80 14.25 6.08
CA ALA A 363 -8.00 13.66 5.51
C ALA A 363 -7.61 12.51 4.56
N SER A 364 -8.47 11.53 4.42
CA SER A 364 -8.32 10.46 3.43
C SER A 364 -8.84 10.94 2.07
N ALA A 365 -8.06 10.71 1.02
CA ALA A 365 -8.46 11.07 -0.35
C ALA A 365 -9.65 10.25 -0.83
N TYR A 366 -9.71 8.96 -0.44
CA TYR A 366 -10.79 8.05 -0.77
C TYR A 366 -11.76 7.94 0.39
N SER A 367 -13.04 8.24 0.16
CA SER A 367 -14.11 7.89 1.08
C SER A 367 -14.49 6.42 0.90
N GLU A 368 -15.10 5.80 1.92
CA GLU A 368 -15.42 4.36 1.94
C GLU A 368 -16.40 3.93 0.84
N ASP A 369 -17.21 4.86 0.35
CA ASP A 369 -18.22 4.62 -0.67
C ASP A 369 -17.67 4.63 -2.11
N ILE A 370 -16.45 5.10 -2.32
CA ILE A 370 -15.84 5.20 -3.67
C ILE A 370 -15.28 3.85 -4.11
N MET A 371 -14.46 3.22 -3.27
CA MET A 371 -13.85 1.93 -3.55
C MET A 371 -14.43 0.88 -2.61
N PRO A 372 -15.01 -0.20 -3.14
CA PRO A 372 -15.53 -1.27 -2.27
C PRO A 372 -14.40 -2.04 -1.58
N TYR A 373 -13.21 -2.06 -2.16
CA TYR A 373 -12.00 -2.70 -1.64
C TYR A 373 -10.76 -2.18 -2.37
N THR A 374 -9.62 -2.24 -1.70
CA THR A 374 -8.29 -1.97 -2.28
C THR A 374 -7.44 -3.23 -2.37
N ASN A 375 -7.79 -4.26 -1.59
CA ASN A 375 -7.21 -5.60 -1.65
C ASN A 375 -8.33 -6.61 -1.95
N TYR A 376 -8.09 -7.49 -2.93
CA TYR A 376 -9.07 -8.42 -3.45
C TYR A 376 -8.48 -9.81 -3.61
N THR A 377 -8.67 -10.66 -2.61
CA THR A 377 -8.29 -12.08 -2.63
C THR A 377 -9.52 -12.96 -2.46
N PHE A 378 -9.37 -14.27 -2.59
CA PHE A 378 -10.48 -15.17 -2.33
C PHE A 378 -11.02 -15.07 -0.91
N ASP A 379 -10.10 -15.03 0.08
CA ASP A 379 -10.46 -15.05 1.49
C ASP A 379 -10.72 -13.66 2.07
N PHE A 380 -10.24 -12.61 1.43
CA PHE A 380 -10.34 -11.25 1.93
C PHE A 380 -10.59 -10.23 0.82
N LYS A 381 -11.57 -9.36 1.05
CA LYS A 381 -11.85 -8.20 0.21
C LYS A 381 -12.14 -7.02 1.13
N GLY A 382 -11.31 -6.00 1.08
CA GLY A 382 -11.46 -4.85 1.97
C GLY A 382 -10.58 -3.67 1.60
N ILE A 383 -10.84 -2.55 2.24
CA ILE A 383 -10.07 -1.31 2.11
C ILE A 383 -8.99 -1.33 3.18
N ILE A 384 -7.72 -1.42 2.75
CA ILE A 384 -6.54 -1.43 3.63
C ILE A 384 -5.43 -0.50 3.16
N ASP A 385 -5.56 0.10 1.99
CA ASP A 385 -4.64 1.07 1.40
C ASP A 385 -5.25 2.46 1.44
N TYR A 386 -4.44 3.46 1.77
CA TYR A 386 -4.90 4.83 1.99
C TYR A 386 -3.92 5.86 1.46
N ILE A 387 -4.45 7.02 1.06
CA ILE A 387 -3.70 8.25 0.83
C ILE A 387 -4.29 9.32 1.76
N PHE A 388 -3.52 9.70 2.77
CA PHE A 388 -3.84 10.81 3.66
C PHE A 388 -3.06 12.06 3.25
N TYR A 389 -3.66 13.21 3.36
CA TYR A 389 -3.06 14.50 2.99
C TYR A 389 -3.39 15.60 4.00
N SER A 390 -2.53 16.61 4.05
CA SER A 390 -2.74 17.81 4.89
C SER A 390 -3.93 18.62 4.35
N LYS A 391 -5.09 18.51 4.99
CA LYS A 391 -6.36 19.08 4.50
C LYS A 391 -6.46 20.61 4.60
N GLN A 392 -5.54 21.26 5.33
CA GLN A 392 -5.51 22.72 5.42
C GLN A 392 -4.93 23.38 4.17
N SER A 393 -4.08 22.68 3.43
CA SER A 393 -3.36 23.20 2.28
C SER A 393 -3.61 22.46 0.98
N MET A 394 -4.09 21.24 1.05
CA MET A 394 -4.35 20.38 -0.11
C MET A 394 -5.84 20.11 -0.27
N THR A 395 -6.28 20.04 -1.52
CA THR A 395 -7.66 19.71 -1.90
C THR A 395 -7.65 18.66 -3.00
N PRO A 396 -8.36 17.53 -2.87
CA PRO A 396 -8.48 16.57 -3.93
C PRO A 396 -9.37 17.09 -5.06
N LEU A 397 -8.83 17.09 -6.28
CA LEU A 397 -9.54 17.53 -7.49
C LEU A 397 -10.27 16.39 -8.16
N GLY A 398 -9.73 15.19 -8.08
CA GLY A 398 -10.30 13.98 -8.65
C GLY A 398 -9.49 12.76 -8.25
N LEU A 399 -10.06 11.60 -8.47
CA LEU A 399 -9.41 10.32 -8.14
C LEU A 399 -9.83 9.20 -9.09
N LEU A 400 -9.01 8.15 -9.09
CA LEU A 400 -9.25 6.94 -9.87
C LEU A 400 -10.31 6.08 -9.17
N GLY A 401 -11.42 5.82 -9.85
CA GLY A 401 -12.50 4.99 -9.35
C GLY A 401 -12.19 3.49 -9.35
N PRO A 402 -13.16 2.65 -8.98
CA PRO A 402 -12.98 1.22 -8.85
C PRO A 402 -12.90 0.51 -10.21
N LEU A 403 -12.36 -0.70 -10.20
CA LEU A 403 -12.54 -1.67 -11.27
C LEU A 403 -14.03 -2.06 -11.40
N SER A 404 -14.46 -2.40 -12.60
CA SER A 404 -15.83 -2.81 -12.89
C SER A 404 -16.22 -4.05 -12.08
N GLN A 405 -17.22 -3.94 -11.21
CA GLN A 405 -17.78 -5.06 -10.46
C GLN A 405 -18.45 -6.08 -11.37
N ASP A 406 -19.02 -5.61 -12.48
CA ASP A 406 -19.61 -6.48 -13.49
C ASP A 406 -18.57 -7.35 -14.15
N TRP A 407 -17.39 -6.83 -14.44
CA TRP A 407 -16.28 -7.60 -15.00
C TRP A 407 -15.86 -8.77 -14.10
N PHE A 408 -15.70 -8.53 -12.79
CA PHE A 408 -15.41 -9.59 -11.82
C PHE A 408 -16.49 -10.67 -11.79
N ARG A 409 -17.75 -10.28 -11.84
CA ARG A 409 -18.90 -11.17 -11.78
C ARG A 409 -19.05 -11.98 -13.06
N GLU A 410 -18.98 -11.36 -14.22
CA GLU A 410 -19.13 -11.99 -15.53
C GLU A 410 -18.02 -13.01 -15.79
N HIS A 411 -16.79 -12.67 -15.45
CA HIS A 411 -15.63 -13.54 -15.65
C HIS A 411 -15.32 -14.42 -14.44
N LYS A 412 -16.16 -14.40 -13.42
CA LYS A 412 -16.03 -15.22 -12.19
C LYS A 412 -14.64 -15.11 -11.57
N VAL A 413 -14.10 -13.91 -11.51
CA VAL A 413 -12.80 -13.60 -10.90
C VAL A 413 -12.97 -13.58 -9.39
N VAL A 414 -12.50 -14.62 -8.72
CA VAL A 414 -12.69 -14.82 -7.28
C VAL A 414 -11.62 -14.15 -6.43
N GLY A 415 -10.53 -13.73 -7.04
CA GLY A 415 -9.40 -13.06 -6.38
C GLY A 415 -8.34 -12.62 -7.37
N CYS A 416 -7.45 -11.76 -6.89
CA CYS A 416 -6.28 -11.29 -7.61
C CYS A 416 -5.01 -11.74 -6.84
N PRO A 417 -3.86 -11.91 -7.51
CA PRO A 417 -3.61 -11.63 -8.93
C PRO A 417 -4.46 -12.44 -9.90
N HIS A 418 -4.57 -11.93 -11.10
CA HIS A 418 -5.24 -12.53 -12.25
C HIS A 418 -4.36 -12.30 -13.48
N PRO A 419 -4.45 -13.10 -14.55
CA PRO A 419 -3.68 -12.84 -15.76
C PRO A 419 -3.75 -11.40 -16.30
N HIS A 420 -4.85 -10.68 -16.05
CA HIS A 420 -5.03 -9.27 -16.43
C HIS A 420 -4.85 -8.26 -15.30
N ILE A 421 -4.63 -8.71 -14.07
CA ILE A 421 -4.47 -7.85 -12.89
C ILE A 421 -3.27 -8.35 -12.09
N PRO A 422 -2.13 -7.63 -12.09
CA PRO A 422 -0.84 -8.18 -11.65
C PRO A 422 -0.63 -8.24 -10.13
N SER A 423 -1.46 -7.58 -9.34
CA SER A 423 -1.36 -7.56 -7.87
C SER A 423 -2.70 -7.90 -7.23
N ASP A 424 -2.68 -8.32 -5.99
CA ASP A 424 -3.86 -8.49 -5.14
C ASP A 424 -4.37 -7.16 -4.56
N HIS A 425 -3.59 -6.08 -4.70
CA HIS A 425 -3.99 -4.71 -4.42
C HIS A 425 -4.25 -3.94 -5.72
N PHE A 426 -5.14 -2.96 -5.64
CA PHE A 426 -5.40 -2.03 -6.73
C PHE A 426 -4.75 -0.68 -6.45
N PRO A 427 -4.07 -0.05 -7.42
CA PRO A 427 -3.46 1.25 -7.19
C PRO A 427 -4.53 2.30 -6.88
N LEU A 428 -4.25 3.14 -5.87
CA LEU A 428 -4.96 4.37 -5.60
C LEU A 428 -4.28 5.51 -6.34
N LEU A 429 -5.06 6.45 -6.85
CA LEU A 429 -4.54 7.62 -7.57
C LEU A 429 -5.45 8.82 -7.30
N VAL A 430 -4.86 9.90 -6.79
CA VAL A 430 -5.55 11.16 -6.53
C VAL A 430 -4.81 12.32 -7.18
N GLU A 431 -5.55 13.28 -7.72
CA GLU A 431 -5.01 14.59 -8.10
C GLU A 431 -5.29 15.57 -6.98
N LEU A 432 -4.22 16.20 -6.50
CA LEU A 432 -4.26 17.19 -5.42
C LEU A 432 -3.89 18.58 -5.93
N GLU A 433 -4.61 19.58 -5.45
CA GLU A 433 -4.25 21.00 -5.56
C GLU A 433 -3.70 21.44 -4.21
N MET A 434 -2.48 21.95 -4.20
CA MET A 434 -1.84 22.49 -3.02
C MET A 434 -1.72 23.99 -3.14
N CYS A 435 -2.28 24.69 -2.14
CA CYS A 435 -2.09 26.11 -1.97
C CYS A 435 -1.03 26.37 -0.90
N PRO A 436 -0.05 27.23 -1.15
CA PRO A 436 0.91 27.62 -0.12
C PRO A 436 0.19 28.17 1.10
N SER A 437 0.67 27.83 2.28
CA SER A 437 0.19 28.45 3.50
C SER A 437 0.45 29.94 3.39
N ALA A 438 -0.58 30.77 3.52
CA ALA A 438 -0.40 32.20 3.66
C ALA A 438 0.53 32.41 4.87
N SER A 439 1.75 32.91 4.63
CA SER A 439 2.60 33.41 5.71
C SER A 439 1.75 34.45 6.47
N GLY A 440 1.42 34.14 7.73
CA GLY A 440 0.57 34.99 8.53
C GLY A 440 1.26 36.35 8.74
N ASN A 441 1.00 37.28 7.84
CA ASN A 441 1.15 38.68 8.10
C ASN A 441 -0.05 39.14 8.95
N SER A 442 -0.05 38.73 10.21
CA SER A 442 -0.79 39.43 11.25
C SER A 442 -0.03 40.72 11.62
N ASN A 443 0.13 41.60 10.69
CA ASN A 443 0.36 43.01 11.03
C ASN A 443 -0.99 43.57 11.52
N GLY A 444 -1.26 43.37 12.80
CA GLY A 444 -2.26 44.10 13.50
C GLY A 444 -1.94 45.57 13.42
N LEU A 445 -2.61 46.27 12.53
CA LEU A 445 -2.78 47.69 12.62
C LEU A 445 -3.57 47.97 13.91
N ILE A 446 -2.82 48.25 14.98
CA ILE A 446 -3.36 48.96 16.14
C ILE A 446 -3.59 50.39 15.65
N GLY A 447 -4.79 50.63 15.17
CA GLY A 447 -5.29 51.97 14.96
C GLY A 447 -5.52 52.63 16.31
N ARG A 448 -4.63 53.54 16.69
CA ARG A 448 -4.93 54.53 17.69
C ARG A 448 -6.00 55.47 17.12
N ARG A 449 -7.16 55.48 17.74
CA ARG A 449 -7.84 56.73 18.22
C ARG A 449 -9.07 56.34 19.04
#